data_08efc37f5093a646e7fc2ed864c9edac
#
_entry.id   08efc37f5093a646e7fc2ed864c9edac
#
_cell.length_a   1.000
_cell.length_b   1.000
_cell.length_c   1.000
_cell.angle_alpha   90.00
_cell.angle_beta   90.00
_cell.angle_gamma   90.00
#
_symmetry.space_group_name_H-M   'P 1'
#
loop_
_entity.id
_entity.type
_entity.pdbx_description
1 polymer ?
#
loop_
_entity_poly.entity_id
_entity_poly.type
_entity_poly.pdbx_seq_one_letter_code
_entity_poly.pdbx_strand_id
1 'polypeptide(L)'
;MKKRIAAMVLAGAMALSLAPAYGVTEVKAEAGDMKIAMVTDSGDITDQSFNQTTYEACKAWSEENGSEFNYYKPESDSDEARNASVDQAVADGANVIVLPGYMFAATIVEQSEMYPDVKFIAPDVSAGDIC
;
A
#
# COMPACT_ATOMS: atom_id res chain seq x y z
N MET A 1 37.92 38.03 -32.61
CA MET A 1 37.98 38.68 -31.29
C MET A 1 37.35 37.73 -30.29
N LYS A 2 38.11 37.32 -29.33
CA LYS A 2 37.73 36.33 -28.31
C LYS A 2 36.94 36.99 -27.21
N LYS A 3 35.71 36.56 -26.94
CA LYS A 3 35.04 36.90 -25.67
C LYS A 3 34.84 35.58 -24.93
N ARG A 4 35.60 35.41 -23.88
CA ARG A 4 35.47 34.37 -22.89
C ARG A 4 34.29 34.72 -21.97
N ILE A 5 33.30 33.85 -21.95
CA ILE A 5 32.24 33.91 -20.95
C ILE A 5 32.69 33.00 -19.82
N ALA A 6 33.00 33.61 -18.68
CA ALA A 6 33.29 32.90 -17.46
C ALA A 6 31.98 32.38 -16.86
N ALA A 7 31.85 31.09 -16.76
CA ALA A 7 30.78 30.46 -16.01
C ALA A 7 31.08 30.62 -14.52
N MET A 8 30.30 31.42 -13.83
CA MET A 8 30.29 31.45 -12.39
C MET A 8 29.58 30.20 -11.87
N VAL A 9 30.35 29.29 -11.33
CA VAL A 9 29.82 28.22 -10.50
C VAL A 9 29.46 28.82 -9.13
N LEU A 10 28.19 28.99 -8.90
CA LEU A 10 27.69 29.38 -7.58
C LEU A 10 27.67 28.10 -6.71
N ALA A 11 28.72 27.94 -5.90
CA ALA A 11 28.73 26.95 -4.84
C ALA A 11 27.74 27.38 -3.74
N GLY A 12 26.54 26.80 -3.79
CA GLY A 12 25.58 26.93 -2.70
C GLY A 12 26.13 26.23 -1.47
N ALA A 13 26.41 26.98 -0.43
CA ALA A 13 26.77 26.44 0.87
C ALA A 13 25.56 25.69 1.43
N MET A 14 25.67 24.36 1.46
CA MET A 14 24.76 23.52 2.24
C MET A 14 25.05 23.75 3.71
N ALA A 15 24.16 24.44 4.40
CA ALA A 15 24.17 24.45 5.85
C ALA A 15 23.85 23.04 6.34
N LEU A 16 24.87 22.31 6.82
CA LEU A 16 24.68 21.09 7.57
C LEU A 16 24.03 21.46 8.90
N SER A 17 22.72 21.37 8.99
CA SER A 17 22.04 21.33 10.26
C SER A 17 22.28 19.95 10.86
N LEU A 18 23.18 19.86 11.82
CA LEU A 18 23.35 18.69 12.69
C LEU A 18 22.11 18.57 13.57
N ALA A 19 21.08 17.92 13.06
CA ALA A 19 20.04 17.40 13.91
C ALA A 19 20.54 16.09 14.53
N PRO A 20 20.35 15.85 15.84
CA PRO A 20 20.73 14.59 16.45
C PRO A 20 19.94 13.47 15.79
N ALA A 21 20.66 12.56 15.18
CA ALA A 21 20.10 11.37 14.55
C ALA A 21 19.54 10.44 15.63
N TYR A 22 18.29 10.63 15.99
CA TYR A 22 17.50 9.51 16.46
C TYR A 22 17.16 8.71 15.20
N GLY A 23 17.74 7.51 15.09
CA GLY A 23 17.65 6.70 13.90
C GLY A 23 16.22 6.20 13.63
N VAL A 24 15.42 7.07 13.06
CA VAL A 24 14.29 6.68 12.27
C VAL A 24 14.85 6.54 10.85
N THR A 25 15.28 5.35 10.52
CA THR A 25 15.42 4.97 9.12
C THR A 25 14.01 4.97 8.55
N GLU A 26 13.58 6.09 8.00
CA GLU A 26 12.49 6.07 7.05
C GLU A 26 12.97 5.19 5.89
N VAL A 27 12.56 3.95 5.93
CA VAL A 27 12.55 3.12 4.72
C VAL A 27 11.44 3.72 3.86
N LYS A 28 11.78 4.72 3.09
CA LYS A 28 10.92 5.26 2.06
C LYS A 28 10.92 4.21 0.95
N ALA A 29 9.98 3.25 1.05
CA ALA A 29 9.66 2.42 -0.08
C ALA A 29 9.25 3.37 -1.22
N GLU A 30 9.96 3.33 -2.32
CA GLU A 30 9.57 4.13 -3.48
C GLU A 30 8.21 3.62 -3.96
N ALA A 31 7.30 4.54 -4.30
CA ALA A 31 5.93 4.17 -4.68
C ALA A 31 5.89 3.18 -5.85
N GLY A 32 6.87 3.23 -6.76
CA GLY A 32 7.01 2.30 -7.87
C GLY A 32 7.33 0.84 -7.47
N ASP A 33 7.84 0.62 -6.26
CA ASP A 33 8.12 -0.73 -5.74
C ASP A 33 6.91 -1.34 -5.03
N MET A 34 5.85 -0.56 -4.84
CA MET A 34 4.61 -1.04 -4.24
C MET A 34 3.77 -1.78 -5.26
N LYS A 35 3.38 -3.01 -4.91
CA LYS A 35 2.39 -3.80 -5.62
C LYS A 35 1.17 -3.92 -4.75
N ILE A 36 0.13 -3.18 -5.11
CA ILE A 36 -1.07 -3.04 -4.31
C ILE A 36 -2.10 -4.08 -4.76
N ALA A 37 -2.63 -4.81 -3.81
CA ALA A 37 -3.79 -5.66 -3.99
C ALA A 37 -4.94 -5.15 -3.11
N MET A 38 -6.14 -5.26 -3.61
CA MET A 38 -7.36 -5.10 -2.83
C MET A 38 -8.11 -6.43 -2.84
N VAL A 39 -8.61 -6.87 -1.71
CA VAL A 39 -9.56 -7.98 -1.65
C VAL A 39 -10.93 -7.41 -1.33
N THR A 40 -11.93 -7.72 -2.15
CA THR A 40 -13.32 -7.32 -1.85
C THR A 40 -13.86 -8.17 -0.70
N ASP A 41 -14.84 -7.65 0.01
CA ASP A 41 -15.61 -8.46 0.95
C ASP A 41 -16.49 -9.50 0.20
N SER A 42 -17.76 -9.62 0.53
CA SER A 42 -18.70 -10.44 -0.25
C SER A 42 -19.29 -9.71 -1.47
N GLY A 43 -19.02 -8.42 -1.61
CA GLY A 43 -19.55 -7.55 -2.67
C GLY A 43 -18.67 -7.51 -3.93
N ASP A 44 -18.99 -6.57 -4.80
CA ASP A 44 -18.29 -6.35 -6.05
C ASP A 44 -17.74 -4.91 -6.11
N ILE A 45 -16.76 -4.67 -6.98
CA ILE A 45 -16.18 -3.34 -7.22
C ILE A 45 -17.15 -2.33 -7.83
N THR A 46 -18.38 -2.74 -8.11
CA THR A 46 -19.48 -1.90 -8.63
C THR A 46 -20.63 -1.77 -7.64
N ASP A 47 -20.39 -2.04 -6.37
CA ASP A 47 -21.42 -2.05 -5.31
C ASP A 47 -21.93 -0.68 -4.88
N GLN A 48 -21.37 0.41 -5.41
CA GLN A 48 -21.63 1.79 -5.03
C GLN A 48 -21.41 2.05 -3.52
N SER A 49 -20.51 1.29 -2.91
CA SER A 49 -20.23 1.30 -1.48
C SER A 49 -18.70 1.16 -1.23
N PHE A 50 -18.33 0.43 -0.16
CA PHE A 50 -16.94 0.28 0.28
C PHE A 50 -16.03 -0.35 -0.77
N ASN A 51 -16.47 -1.40 -1.45
CA ASN A 51 -15.64 -2.09 -2.43
C ASN A 51 -15.33 -1.19 -3.63
N GLN A 52 -16.34 -0.54 -4.19
CA GLN A 52 -16.12 0.37 -5.32
C GLN A 52 -15.24 1.55 -4.93
N THR A 53 -15.54 2.20 -3.81
CA THR A 53 -14.78 3.38 -3.35
C THR A 53 -13.31 3.03 -3.09
N THR A 54 -13.06 1.89 -2.45
CA THR A 54 -11.70 1.42 -2.17
C THR A 54 -10.97 1.04 -3.45
N TYR A 55 -11.64 0.35 -4.38
CA TYR A 55 -11.08 0.00 -5.68
C TYR A 55 -10.66 1.24 -6.47
N GLU A 56 -11.54 2.22 -6.58
CA GLU A 56 -11.27 3.46 -7.31
C GLU A 56 -10.11 4.25 -6.67
N ALA A 57 -10.07 4.32 -5.35
CA ALA A 57 -8.99 4.98 -4.62
C ALA A 57 -7.63 4.29 -4.82
N CYS A 58 -7.57 2.97 -4.68
CA CYS A 58 -6.35 2.19 -4.90
C CYS A 58 -5.86 2.31 -6.34
N LYS A 59 -6.77 2.22 -7.30
CA LYS A 59 -6.46 2.35 -8.72
C LYS A 59 -5.91 3.74 -9.04
N ALA A 60 -6.61 4.80 -8.62
CA ALA A 60 -6.18 6.18 -8.86
C ALA A 60 -4.80 6.46 -8.25
N TRP A 61 -4.60 6.05 -7.00
CA TRP A 61 -3.31 6.22 -6.33
C TRP A 61 -2.18 5.47 -7.06
N SER A 62 -2.43 4.25 -7.50
CA SER A 62 -1.44 3.44 -8.21
C SER A 62 -1.08 4.03 -9.57
N GLU A 63 -2.06 4.53 -10.33
CA GLU A 63 -1.83 5.21 -11.60
C GLU A 63 -1.00 6.49 -11.41
N GLU A 64 -1.31 7.28 -10.39
CA GLU A 64 -0.59 8.52 -10.07
C GLU A 64 0.86 8.29 -9.64
N ASN A 65 1.11 7.19 -8.94
CA ASN A 65 2.42 6.88 -8.35
C ASN A 65 3.23 5.83 -9.13
N GLY A 66 2.72 5.32 -10.23
CA GLY A 66 3.40 4.31 -11.05
C GLY A 66 3.51 2.93 -10.40
N SER A 67 2.57 2.59 -9.51
CA SER A 67 2.50 1.31 -8.80
C SER A 67 1.63 0.31 -9.55
N GLU A 68 1.89 -0.99 -9.40
CA GLU A 68 0.99 -2.03 -9.87
C GLU A 68 -0.23 -2.14 -8.94
N PHE A 69 -1.40 -2.40 -9.51
CA PHE A 69 -2.64 -2.63 -8.77
C PHE A 69 -3.47 -3.76 -9.37
N ASN A 70 -3.93 -4.66 -8.53
CA ASN A 70 -4.90 -5.70 -8.84
C ASN A 70 -5.94 -5.83 -7.73
N TYR A 71 -7.11 -6.37 -8.04
CA TYR A 71 -8.09 -6.73 -7.02
C TYR A 71 -8.47 -8.20 -7.12
N TYR A 72 -8.93 -8.74 -6.01
CA TYR A 72 -9.30 -10.16 -5.85
C TYR A 72 -10.67 -10.22 -5.21
N LYS A 73 -11.51 -11.10 -5.73
CA LYS A 73 -12.84 -11.34 -5.19
C LYS A 73 -12.87 -12.74 -4.59
N PRO A 74 -13.17 -12.88 -3.29
CA PRO A 74 -13.33 -14.18 -2.67
C PRO A 74 -14.43 -15.01 -3.33
N GLU A 75 -14.24 -16.32 -3.42
CA GLU A 75 -15.21 -17.22 -4.02
C GLU A 75 -16.50 -17.37 -3.21
N SER A 76 -16.44 -17.06 -1.91
CA SER A 76 -17.58 -17.10 -0.99
C SER A 76 -17.39 -16.09 0.14
N ASP A 77 -18.46 -15.84 0.88
CA ASP A 77 -18.46 -15.02 2.08
C ASP A 77 -18.01 -15.84 3.30
N SER A 78 -16.71 -16.15 3.34
CA SER A 78 -16.10 -16.86 4.45
C SER A 78 -14.66 -16.36 4.68
N ASP A 79 -14.15 -16.52 5.90
CA ASP A 79 -12.78 -16.15 6.23
C ASP A 79 -11.76 -16.96 5.43
N GLU A 80 -12.02 -18.24 5.19
CA GLU A 80 -11.18 -19.11 4.36
C GLU A 80 -11.06 -18.57 2.92
N ALA A 81 -12.16 -18.11 2.34
CA ALA A 81 -12.14 -17.57 0.98
C ALA A 81 -11.43 -16.22 0.91
N ARG A 82 -11.56 -15.38 1.96
CA ARG A 82 -10.82 -14.12 2.09
C ARG A 82 -9.33 -14.39 2.25
N ASN A 83 -8.95 -15.34 3.11
CA ASN A 83 -7.56 -15.75 3.29
C ASN A 83 -6.95 -16.29 2.00
N ALA A 84 -7.68 -17.14 1.28
CA ALA A 84 -7.22 -17.66 -0.02
C ALA A 84 -7.00 -16.55 -1.05
N SER A 85 -7.82 -15.51 -1.04
CA SER A 85 -7.64 -14.34 -1.91
C SER A 85 -6.41 -13.52 -1.54
N VAL A 86 -6.10 -13.39 -0.25
CA VAL A 86 -4.86 -12.77 0.22
C VAL A 86 -3.65 -13.61 -0.18
N ASP A 87 -3.70 -14.94 0.00
CA ASP A 87 -2.63 -15.85 -0.41
C ASP A 87 -2.34 -15.73 -1.91
N GLN A 88 -3.39 -15.64 -2.73
CA GLN A 88 -3.24 -15.43 -4.17
C GLN A 88 -2.59 -14.08 -4.48
N ALA A 89 -3.02 -13.02 -3.83
CA ALA A 89 -2.44 -11.69 -4.01
C ALA A 89 -0.93 -11.67 -3.66
N VAL A 90 -0.55 -12.31 -2.57
CA VAL A 90 0.86 -12.43 -2.15
C VAL A 90 1.65 -13.27 -3.15
N ALA A 91 1.09 -14.39 -3.64
CA ALA A 91 1.71 -15.23 -4.66
C ALA A 91 1.95 -14.46 -5.98
N ASP A 92 1.06 -13.53 -6.31
CA ASP A 92 1.18 -12.65 -7.49
C ASP A 92 2.15 -11.46 -7.25
N GLY A 93 2.70 -11.35 -6.04
CA GLY A 93 3.74 -10.38 -5.69
C GLY A 93 3.25 -9.13 -4.96
N ALA A 94 2.02 -9.10 -4.49
CA ALA A 94 1.52 -7.98 -3.70
C ALA A 94 2.31 -7.81 -2.40
N ASN A 95 2.68 -6.60 -2.08
CA ASN A 95 3.37 -6.25 -0.83
C ASN A 95 2.59 -5.21 0.01
N VAL A 96 1.51 -4.69 -0.54
CA VAL A 96 0.52 -3.88 0.16
C VAL A 96 -0.87 -4.43 -0.15
N ILE A 97 -1.63 -4.82 0.87
CA ILE A 97 -2.96 -5.42 0.70
C ILE A 97 -4.00 -4.59 1.47
N VAL A 98 -5.03 -4.17 0.75
CA VAL A 98 -6.13 -3.36 1.26
C VAL A 98 -7.37 -4.23 1.42
N LEU A 99 -7.92 -4.25 2.63
CA LEU A 99 -9.02 -5.12 3.06
C LEU A 99 -10.16 -4.23 3.62
N PRO A 100 -11.10 -3.77 2.78
CA PRO A 100 -12.15 -2.85 3.23
C PRO A 100 -13.29 -3.58 3.92
N GLY A 101 -13.53 -3.25 5.17
CA GLY A 101 -14.68 -3.72 5.95
C GLY A 101 -14.32 -4.56 7.17
N TYR A 102 -15.16 -4.48 8.18
CA TYR A 102 -14.99 -5.17 9.47
C TYR A 102 -14.92 -6.70 9.35
N MET A 103 -15.44 -7.27 8.27
CA MET A 103 -15.43 -8.71 7.99
C MET A 103 -14.01 -9.27 7.81
N PHE A 104 -13.02 -8.42 7.58
CA PHE A 104 -11.61 -8.81 7.46
C PHE A 104 -10.86 -8.92 8.79
N ALA A 105 -11.52 -8.75 9.93
CA ALA A 105 -10.85 -8.78 11.23
C ALA A 105 -10.07 -10.09 11.48
N ALA A 106 -10.68 -11.24 11.24
CA ALA A 106 -10.01 -12.55 11.36
C ALA A 106 -8.89 -12.70 10.31
N THR A 107 -9.16 -12.34 9.07
CA THR A 107 -8.17 -12.37 7.97
C THR A 107 -6.93 -11.54 8.31
N ILE A 108 -7.09 -10.33 8.85
CA ILE A 108 -5.97 -9.47 9.23
C ILE A 108 -5.09 -10.15 10.28
N VAL A 109 -5.68 -10.74 11.32
CA VAL A 109 -4.92 -11.42 12.38
C VAL A 109 -4.11 -12.57 11.80
N GLU A 110 -4.74 -13.47 11.07
CA GLU A 110 -4.08 -14.66 10.50
C GLU A 110 -3.02 -14.30 9.46
N GLN A 111 -3.36 -13.44 8.53
CA GLN A 111 -2.51 -13.14 7.38
C GLN A 111 -1.34 -12.22 7.73
N SER A 112 -1.49 -11.34 8.72
CA SER A 112 -0.37 -10.51 9.18
C SER A 112 0.71 -11.32 9.91
N GLU A 113 0.32 -12.40 10.59
CA GLU A 113 1.28 -13.34 11.19
C GLU A 113 1.97 -14.19 10.11
N MET A 114 1.24 -14.61 9.08
CA MET A 114 1.76 -15.44 8.00
C MET A 114 2.69 -14.66 7.07
N TYR A 115 2.39 -13.40 6.81
CA TYR A 115 3.13 -12.53 5.88
C TYR A 115 3.64 -11.26 6.56
N PRO A 116 4.64 -11.35 7.45
CA PRO A 116 5.11 -10.20 8.25
C PRO A 116 5.73 -9.06 7.43
N ASP A 117 6.16 -9.34 6.19
CA ASP A 117 6.73 -8.35 5.29
C ASP A 117 5.69 -7.62 4.44
N VAL A 118 4.45 -8.12 4.39
CA VAL A 118 3.34 -7.50 3.68
C VAL A 118 2.70 -6.42 4.57
N LYS A 119 2.35 -5.28 3.97
CA LYS A 119 1.63 -4.21 4.66
C LYS A 119 0.13 -4.37 4.43
N PHE A 120 -0.62 -4.47 5.51
CA PHE A 120 -2.07 -4.55 5.48
C PHE A 120 -2.69 -3.22 5.85
N ILE A 121 -3.68 -2.80 5.06
CA ILE A 121 -4.50 -1.61 5.31
C ILE A 121 -5.94 -2.08 5.39
N ALA A 122 -6.55 -1.93 6.54
CA ALA A 122 -7.90 -2.41 6.81
C ALA A 122 -8.84 -1.27 7.23
N PRO A 123 -9.40 -0.54 6.26
CA PRO A 123 -10.44 0.43 6.56
C PRO A 123 -11.62 -0.25 7.25
N ASP A 124 -12.15 0.37 8.29
CA ASP A 124 -13.29 -0.11 9.08
C ASP A 124 -13.03 -1.39 9.92
N VAL A 125 -11.76 -1.68 10.21
CA VAL A 125 -11.38 -2.68 11.22
C VAL A 125 -10.78 -1.95 12.41
N SER A 126 -11.39 -2.08 13.57
CA SER A 126 -10.92 -1.47 14.81
C SER A 126 -10.09 -2.43 15.67
N ALA A 127 -9.33 -1.89 16.60
CA ALA A 127 -8.61 -2.72 17.56
C ALA A 127 -9.55 -3.62 18.40
N GLY A 128 -10.81 -3.22 18.58
CA GLY A 128 -11.81 -4.02 19.27
C GLY A 128 -12.28 -5.25 18.48
N ASP A 129 -12.12 -5.23 17.16
CA ASP A 129 -12.52 -6.35 16.30
C ASP A 129 -11.44 -7.45 16.24
N ILE A 130 -10.20 -7.11 16.59
CA ILE A 130 -9.02 -8.00 16.50
C ILE A 130 -8.40 -8.37 17.86
N CYS A 131 -8.91 -7.82 18.95
CA CYS A 131 -8.41 -8.11 20.32
C CYS A 131 -9.23 -9.17 21.02
#